data_6c9be2811d2ac19c8e3accf8365e7dc3
#
_entry.id   6c9be2811d2ac19c8e3accf8365e7dc3
#
_cell.length_a   1.000
_cell.length_b   1.000
_cell.length_c   1.000
_cell.angle_alpha   90.00
_cell.angle_beta   90.00
_cell.angle_gamma   90.00
#
_symmetry.space_group_name_H-M   'P 1'
#
loop_
_entity.id
_entity.type
_entity.pdbx_description
1 polymer ?
#
loop_
_entity_poly.entity_id
_entity_poly.type
_entity_poly.pdbx_seq_one_letter_code
_entity_poly.pdbx_strand_id
1 'polypeptide(L)'
;YEDGSFHPFHIYSMRQAIEEGFILDVLKNYVTYDTYFKIGKKIADDPRYEKSKANKALGKFLSLHPHNLAQKTQIIVEHFRTVTKDKIGGKAKAMVVTGSRLHAVRYYQEFQRYIKKMGYENELGILIAFSGTVHDGGEEYTEVSLNGIKESELPGKFHSGEYQVLLVAEKYQ
;
A
#
# COMPACT_ATOMS: atom_id res chain seq x y z
N TYR A 1 -17.78 -39.76 0.78
CA TYR A 1 -17.02 -39.26 1.92
C TYR A 1 -17.38 -40.13 3.10
N GLU A 2 -16.41 -40.75 3.78
CA GLU A 2 -16.64 -41.77 4.83
C GLU A 2 -17.27 -41.19 6.11
N ASP A 3 -17.10 -39.85 6.34
CA ASP A 3 -17.60 -39.15 7.51
C ASP A 3 -18.83 -38.27 7.25
N GLY A 4 -19.35 -38.25 6.02
CA GLY A 4 -20.51 -37.44 5.63
C GLY A 4 -20.25 -35.93 5.55
N SER A 5 -19.01 -35.50 5.72
CA SER A 5 -18.62 -34.07 5.63
C SER A 5 -18.10 -33.73 4.23
N PHE A 6 -18.29 -32.45 3.82
CA PHE A 6 -17.71 -31.95 2.57
C PHE A 6 -16.27 -31.53 2.80
N HIS A 7 -15.33 -32.20 2.15
CA HIS A 7 -13.93 -31.81 2.11
C HIS A 7 -13.60 -31.20 0.75
N PRO A 8 -12.83 -30.12 0.70
CA PRO A 8 -12.41 -29.56 -0.57
C PRO A 8 -11.53 -30.57 -1.33
N PHE A 9 -11.72 -30.69 -2.63
CA PHE A 9 -10.95 -31.57 -3.49
C PHE A 9 -9.45 -31.19 -3.49
N HIS A 10 -9.18 -29.91 -3.45
CA HIS A 10 -7.83 -29.35 -3.37
C HIS A 10 -7.84 -28.07 -2.53
N ILE A 11 -6.86 -27.91 -1.67
CA ILE A 11 -6.65 -26.68 -0.90
C ILE A 11 -5.32 -26.09 -1.35
N TYR A 12 -5.37 -24.97 -2.04
CA TYR A 12 -4.18 -24.17 -2.30
C TYR A 12 -3.87 -23.33 -1.06
N SER A 13 -2.93 -23.79 -0.27
CA SER A 13 -2.61 -23.15 1.02
C SER A 13 -1.77 -21.88 0.83
N MET A 14 -1.88 -20.96 1.80
CA MET A 14 -1.02 -19.77 1.86
C MET A 14 0.47 -20.14 1.84
N ARG A 15 0.84 -21.24 2.49
CA ARG A 15 2.21 -21.76 2.50
C ARG A 15 2.68 -22.13 1.08
N GLN A 16 1.87 -22.84 0.32
CA GLN A 16 2.19 -23.17 -1.08
C GLN A 16 2.33 -21.91 -1.93
N ALA A 17 1.41 -20.94 -1.76
CA ALA A 17 1.47 -19.68 -2.49
C ALA A 17 2.76 -18.88 -2.19
N ILE A 18 3.28 -18.96 -0.95
CA ILE A 18 4.56 -18.37 -0.56
C ILE A 18 5.74 -19.14 -1.19
N GLU A 19 5.73 -20.48 -1.08
CA GLU A 19 6.79 -21.34 -1.63
C GLU A 19 6.89 -21.24 -3.16
N GLU A 20 5.76 -21.08 -3.83
CA GLU A 20 5.68 -20.87 -5.29
C GLU A 20 5.90 -19.40 -5.72
N GLY A 21 6.06 -18.48 -4.77
CA GLY A 21 6.35 -17.07 -5.05
C GLY A 21 5.17 -16.25 -5.55
N PHE A 22 3.92 -16.74 -5.42
CA PHE A 22 2.72 -15.97 -5.77
C PHE A 22 2.38 -14.89 -4.75
N ILE A 23 2.72 -15.12 -3.49
CA ILE A 23 2.56 -14.12 -2.42
C ILE A 23 3.87 -13.99 -1.63
N LEU A 24 4.11 -12.80 -1.08
CA LEU A 24 5.25 -12.57 -0.19
C LEU A 24 5.05 -13.29 1.15
N ASP A 25 6.14 -13.86 1.68
CA ASP A 25 6.15 -14.36 3.05
C ASP A 25 6.00 -13.19 4.03
N VAL A 26 4.78 -13.00 4.51
CA VAL A 26 4.43 -11.93 5.43
C VAL A 26 5.27 -11.99 6.70
N LEU A 27 5.64 -13.20 7.17
CA LEU A 27 6.41 -13.40 8.39
C LEU A 27 7.88 -12.99 8.21
N LYS A 28 8.48 -13.23 7.04
CA LYS A 28 9.85 -12.77 6.73
C LYS A 28 9.94 -11.27 6.52
N ASN A 29 8.85 -10.65 6.05
CA ASN A 29 8.78 -9.22 5.81
C ASN A 29 8.10 -8.46 6.95
N TYR A 30 7.78 -9.14 8.07
CA TYR A 30 7.16 -8.56 9.25
C TYR A 30 8.24 -7.91 10.11
N VAL A 31 8.47 -6.62 9.94
CA VAL A 31 9.35 -5.89 10.84
C VAL A 31 8.54 -5.46 12.06
N THR A 32 8.88 -6.06 13.17
CA THR A 32 8.54 -5.78 14.57
C THR A 32 7.58 -4.60 14.83
N TYR A 33 6.30 -4.83 14.62
CA TYR A 33 5.22 -4.06 15.25
C TYR A 33 5.16 -4.26 16.77
N ASP A 34 6.03 -5.13 17.32
CA ASP A 34 5.96 -5.55 18.71
C ASP A 34 6.07 -4.37 19.70
N THR A 35 6.96 -3.43 19.43
CA THR A 35 7.11 -2.23 20.26
C THR A 35 5.91 -1.30 20.15
N TYR A 36 5.41 -1.06 18.95
CA TYR A 36 4.23 -0.22 18.72
C TYR A 36 2.96 -0.92 19.23
N PHE A 37 2.87 -2.23 19.05
CA PHE A 37 1.75 -3.02 19.56
C PHE A 37 1.71 -3.05 21.10
N LYS A 38 2.87 -3.13 21.77
CA LYS A 38 2.97 -3.06 23.24
C LYS A 38 2.53 -1.71 23.78
N ILE A 39 2.91 -0.60 23.13
CA ILE A 39 2.44 0.75 23.50
C ILE A 39 0.93 0.84 23.29
N GLY A 40 0.43 0.38 22.17
CA GLY A 40 -0.98 0.36 21.85
C GLY A 40 -1.80 -0.51 22.81
N LYS A 41 -1.28 -1.65 23.22
CA LYS A 41 -1.91 -2.53 24.19
C LYS A 41 -2.03 -1.87 25.56
N LYS A 42 -1.00 -1.16 26.01
CA LYS A 42 -1.06 -0.40 27.28
C LYS A 42 -2.17 0.66 27.28
N ILE A 43 -2.36 1.37 26.13
CA ILE A 43 -3.44 2.36 25.99
C ILE A 43 -4.81 1.67 25.92
N ALA A 44 -4.91 0.55 25.21
CA ALA A 44 -6.14 -0.21 25.04
C ALA A 44 -6.60 -0.93 26.33
N ASP A 45 -5.67 -1.25 27.22
CA ASP A 45 -5.95 -1.88 28.53
C ASP A 45 -6.27 -0.86 29.62
N ASP A 46 -6.19 0.46 29.36
CA ASP A 46 -6.59 1.49 30.34
C ASP A 46 -8.12 1.57 30.41
N PRO A 47 -8.73 1.31 31.59
CA PRO A 47 -10.18 1.26 31.76
C PRO A 47 -10.88 2.62 31.54
N ARG A 48 -10.12 3.73 31.46
CA ARG A 48 -10.63 5.07 31.19
C ARG A 48 -10.93 5.31 29.71
N TYR A 49 -10.52 4.44 28.82
CA TYR A 49 -10.73 4.57 27.39
C TYR A 49 -11.72 3.54 26.85
N GLU A 50 -12.59 3.98 25.97
CA GLU A 50 -13.45 3.08 25.19
C GLU A 50 -12.58 2.26 24.22
N LYS A 51 -12.40 0.97 24.52
CA LYS A 51 -11.47 0.06 23.81
C LYS A 51 -11.62 0.09 22.28
N SER A 52 -12.84 0.18 21.78
CA SER A 52 -13.11 0.21 20.33
C SER A 52 -12.56 1.49 19.67
N LYS A 53 -12.79 2.65 20.27
CA LYS A 53 -12.29 3.93 19.76
C LYS A 53 -10.77 4.04 19.87
N ALA A 54 -10.21 3.56 21.00
CA ALA A 54 -8.77 3.55 21.20
C ALA A 54 -8.06 2.67 20.17
N ASN A 55 -8.55 1.46 19.93
CA ASN A 55 -7.98 0.55 18.93
C ASN A 55 -8.06 1.11 17.51
N LYS A 56 -9.17 1.74 17.16
CA LYS A 56 -9.33 2.38 15.84
C LYS A 56 -8.38 3.58 15.66
N ALA A 57 -8.26 4.43 16.67
CA ALA A 57 -7.33 5.57 16.65
C ALA A 57 -5.88 5.10 16.57
N LEU A 58 -5.52 4.07 17.33
CA LEU A 58 -4.20 3.47 17.30
C LEU A 58 -3.89 2.81 15.96
N GLY A 59 -4.81 2.04 15.39
CA GLY A 59 -4.66 1.44 14.07
C GLY A 59 -4.41 2.51 12.99
N LYS A 60 -5.16 3.62 13.04
CA LYS A 60 -4.96 4.76 12.13
C LYS A 60 -3.58 5.42 12.34
N PHE A 61 -3.18 5.65 13.59
CA PHE A 61 -1.88 6.22 13.92
C PHE A 61 -0.74 5.33 13.41
N LEU A 62 -0.80 4.03 13.67
CA LEU A 62 0.23 3.08 13.24
C LEU A 62 0.30 2.96 11.71
N SER A 63 -0.84 2.95 11.03
CA SER A 63 -0.89 2.82 9.58
C SER A 63 -0.32 4.05 8.85
N LEU A 64 -0.41 5.24 9.45
CA LEU A 64 0.12 6.49 8.93
C LEU A 64 1.50 6.85 9.49
N HIS A 65 2.07 6.01 10.35
CA HIS A 65 3.38 6.28 10.92
C HIS A 65 4.47 6.26 9.85
N PRO A 66 5.37 7.27 9.78
CA PRO A 66 6.37 7.40 8.73
C PRO A 66 7.23 6.15 8.51
N HIS A 67 7.64 5.49 9.59
CA HIS A 67 8.42 4.26 9.51
C HIS A 67 7.66 3.12 8.82
N ASN A 68 6.37 2.95 9.13
CA ASN A 68 5.54 1.94 8.49
C ASN A 68 5.32 2.24 7.00
N LEU A 69 5.06 3.50 6.66
CA LEU A 69 4.94 3.94 5.27
C LEU A 69 6.23 3.67 4.50
N ALA A 70 7.39 4.03 5.08
CA ALA A 70 8.69 3.84 4.46
C ALA A 70 9.00 2.37 4.18
N GLN A 71 8.79 1.50 5.16
CA GLN A 71 9.03 0.06 4.99
C GLN A 71 8.13 -0.57 3.94
N LYS A 72 6.82 -0.27 3.98
CA LYS A 72 5.88 -0.80 3.00
C LYS A 72 6.18 -0.27 1.60
N THR A 73 6.52 1.01 1.47
CA THR A 73 6.94 1.59 0.20
C THR A 73 8.16 0.88 -0.38
N GLN A 74 9.18 0.66 0.44
CA GLN A 74 10.37 -0.08 0.02
C GLN A 74 10.00 -1.47 -0.49
N ILE A 75 9.22 -2.24 0.27
CA ILE A 75 8.81 -3.59 -0.12
C ILE A 75 8.04 -3.56 -1.44
N ILE A 76 7.08 -2.66 -1.60
CA ILE A 76 6.25 -2.56 -2.81
C ILE A 76 7.10 -2.18 -4.03
N VAL A 77 7.96 -1.18 -3.89
CA VAL A 77 8.81 -0.71 -5.00
C VAL A 77 9.81 -1.79 -5.42
N GLU A 78 10.52 -2.39 -4.46
CA GLU A 78 11.50 -3.42 -4.78
C GLU A 78 10.84 -4.68 -5.35
N HIS A 79 9.70 -5.10 -4.81
CA HIS A 79 8.96 -6.22 -5.38
C HIS A 79 8.49 -5.92 -6.81
N PHE A 80 7.95 -4.74 -7.06
CA PHE A 80 7.57 -4.36 -8.42
C PHE A 80 8.76 -4.43 -9.37
N ARG A 81 9.90 -3.87 -8.99
CA ARG A 81 11.10 -3.80 -9.84
C ARG A 81 11.73 -5.17 -10.10
N THR A 82 11.78 -6.03 -9.08
CA THR A 82 12.47 -7.32 -9.18
C THR A 82 11.60 -8.46 -9.69
N VAL A 83 10.29 -8.40 -9.47
CA VAL A 83 9.38 -9.52 -9.75
C VAL A 83 8.33 -9.18 -10.81
N THR A 84 7.80 -7.95 -10.80
CA THR A 84 6.61 -7.61 -11.60
C THR A 84 6.95 -6.90 -12.90
N LYS A 85 7.90 -6.01 -12.90
CA LYS A 85 8.23 -5.09 -14.01
C LYS A 85 8.35 -5.79 -15.37
N ASP A 86 9.03 -6.93 -15.42
CA ASP A 86 9.33 -7.64 -16.67
C ASP A 86 8.20 -8.57 -17.12
N LYS A 87 7.15 -8.71 -16.31
CA LYS A 87 5.97 -9.51 -16.69
C LYS A 87 5.17 -8.82 -17.81
N ILE A 88 4.37 -9.60 -18.51
CA ILE A 88 3.54 -9.14 -19.66
C ILE A 88 4.42 -8.43 -20.72
N GLY A 89 5.59 -8.99 -21.01
CA GLY A 89 6.51 -8.41 -22.00
C GLY A 89 7.04 -7.03 -21.60
N GLY A 90 7.28 -6.79 -20.29
CA GLY A 90 7.74 -5.52 -19.75
C GLY A 90 6.66 -4.42 -19.66
N LYS A 91 5.38 -4.79 -19.80
CA LYS A 91 4.25 -3.86 -19.74
C LYS A 91 3.43 -3.97 -18.46
N ALA A 92 3.93 -4.73 -17.49
CA ALA A 92 3.23 -4.91 -16.24
C ALA A 92 3.11 -3.59 -15.47
N LYS A 93 1.96 -3.38 -14.85
CA LYS A 93 1.64 -2.21 -14.01
C LYS A 93 1.14 -2.67 -12.66
N ALA A 94 1.24 -1.81 -11.66
CA ALA A 94 0.75 -2.08 -10.33
C ALA A 94 -0.26 -1.03 -9.88
N MET A 95 -1.26 -1.46 -9.13
CA MET A 95 -2.18 -0.59 -8.43
C MET A 95 -2.04 -0.81 -6.93
N VAL A 96 -1.80 0.25 -6.19
CA VAL A 96 -1.72 0.25 -4.72
C VAL A 96 -2.99 0.87 -4.16
N VAL A 97 -3.90 0.01 -3.70
CA VAL A 97 -5.16 0.45 -3.09
C VAL A 97 -4.92 0.79 -1.62
N THR A 98 -5.30 1.99 -1.23
CA THR A 98 -5.09 2.53 0.11
C THR A 98 -6.39 2.69 0.88
N GLY A 99 -6.33 2.61 2.21
CA GLY A 99 -7.50 2.65 3.08
C GLY A 99 -8.17 4.04 3.23
N SER A 100 -7.56 5.10 2.72
CA SER A 100 -8.15 6.45 2.63
C SER A 100 -7.32 7.37 1.74
N ARG A 101 -7.91 8.50 1.35
CA ARG A 101 -7.23 9.55 0.58
C ARG A 101 -5.97 10.07 1.27
N LEU A 102 -6.00 10.25 2.58
CA LEU A 102 -4.81 10.66 3.35
C LEU A 102 -3.69 9.60 3.27
N HIS A 103 -4.03 8.31 3.33
CA HIS A 103 -3.04 7.25 3.12
C HIS A 103 -2.45 7.33 1.71
N ALA A 104 -3.28 7.53 0.68
CA ALA A 104 -2.80 7.66 -0.69
C ALA A 104 -1.79 8.81 -0.84
N VAL A 105 -2.10 9.99 -0.30
CA VAL A 105 -1.22 11.17 -0.34
C VAL A 105 0.11 10.89 0.36
N ARG A 106 0.09 10.36 1.59
CA ARG A 106 1.31 10.07 2.33
C ARG A 106 2.15 8.95 1.69
N TYR A 107 1.50 7.92 1.14
CA TYR A 107 2.21 6.91 0.35
C TYR A 107 2.83 7.51 -0.91
N TYR A 108 2.10 8.37 -1.63
CA TYR A 108 2.62 9.03 -2.83
C TYR A 108 3.89 9.83 -2.55
N GLN A 109 3.88 10.64 -1.49
CA GLN A 109 5.04 11.40 -1.03
C GLN A 109 6.21 10.48 -0.65
N GLU A 110 5.93 9.39 0.06
CA GLU A 110 6.95 8.42 0.46
C GLU A 110 7.51 7.64 -0.73
N PHE A 111 6.67 7.27 -1.71
CA PHE A 111 7.11 6.65 -2.97
C PHE A 111 8.05 7.60 -3.72
N GLN A 112 7.68 8.86 -3.89
CA GLN A 112 8.55 9.84 -4.54
C GLN A 112 9.88 9.99 -3.82
N ARG A 113 9.84 10.09 -2.48
CA ARG A 113 11.05 10.17 -1.65
C ARG A 113 11.95 8.95 -1.83
N TYR A 114 11.36 7.76 -1.82
CA TYR A 114 12.11 6.51 -1.96
C TYR A 114 12.70 6.36 -3.38
N ILE A 115 11.91 6.59 -4.41
CA ILE A 115 12.32 6.54 -5.82
C ILE A 115 13.52 7.49 -6.05
N LYS A 116 13.41 8.72 -5.57
CA LYS A 116 14.49 9.71 -5.68
C LYS A 116 15.74 9.28 -4.90
N LYS A 117 15.57 8.80 -3.67
CA LYS A 117 16.68 8.31 -2.83
C LYS A 117 17.46 7.19 -3.50
N MET A 118 16.77 6.32 -4.22
CA MET A 118 17.37 5.15 -4.87
C MET A 118 17.81 5.42 -6.32
N GLY A 119 17.51 6.61 -6.89
CA GLY A 119 17.85 6.95 -8.26
C GLY A 119 16.99 6.23 -9.31
N TYR A 120 15.73 5.90 -8.98
CA TYR A 120 14.83 5.14 -9.84
C TYR A 120 13.88 6.01 -10.69
N GLU A 121 14.09 7.33 -10.73
CA GLU A 121 13.21 8.27 -11.43
C GLU A 121 13.06 7.98 -12.91
N ASN A 122 14.09 7.42 -13.54
CA ASN A 122 14.04 7.04 -14.96
C ASN A 122 13.42 5.65 -15.20
N GLU A 123 13.18 4.89 -14.14
CA GLU A 123 12.68 3.52 -14.24
C GLU A 123 11.23 3.36 -13.79
N LEU A 124 10.78 4.21 -12.89
CA LEU A 124 9.51 4.05 -12.19
C LEU A 124 8.75 5.35 -12.07
N GLY A 125 7.77 5.53 -12.93
CA GLY A 125 6.79 6.59 -12.84
C GLY A 125 5.60 6.19 -11.97
N ILE A 126 5.13 7.12 -11.14
CA ILE A 126 3.99 6.91 -10.26
C ILE A 126 2.92 7.97 -10.49
N LEU A 127 1.66 7.57 -10.38
CA LEU A 127 0.49 8.45 -10.36
C LEU A 127 -0.35 8.17 -9.12
N ILE A 128 -1.18 9.15 -8.75
CA ILE A 128 -2.15 9.02 -7.67
C ILE A 128 -3.56 9.32 -8.18
N ALA A 129 -4.56 8.61 -7.68
CA ALA A 129 -5.96 8.78 -8.04
C ALA A 129 -6.85 8.82 -6.79
N PHE A 130 -7.49 9.95 -6.57
CA PHE A 130 -8.51 10.13 -5.53
C PHE A 130 -9.40 11.33 -5.87
N SER A 131 -10.57 11.44 -5.25
CA SER A 131 -11.48 12.55 -5.50
C SER A 131 -11.46 13.59 -4.36
N GLY A 132 -11.61 14.86 -4.72
CA GLY A 132 -11.67 15.98 -3.76
C GLY A 132 -10.31 16.43 -3.26
N THR A 133 -10.28 17.05 -2.08
CA THR A 133 -9.09 17.65 -1.47
C THR A 133 -8.71 16.92 -0.18
N VAL A 134 -7.43 16.80 0.07
CA VAL A 134 -6.87 16.28 1.33
C VAL A 134 -6.05 17.37 1.99
N HIS A 135 -6.29 17.61 3.27
CA HIS A 135 -5.50 18.53 4.09
C HIS A 135 -4.56 17.73 4.98
N ASP A 136 -3.27 17.99 4.88
CA ASP A 136 -2.24 17.33 5.70
C ASP A 136 -1.05 18.27 5.94
N GLY A 137 -0.65 18.42 7.21
CA GLY A 137 0.48 19.26 7.58
C GLY A 137 0.33 20.77 7.27
N GLY A 138 -0.90 21.27 7.09
CA GLY A 138 -1.17 22.66 6.72
C GLY A 138 -1.22 22.91 5.21
N GLU A 139 -0.97 21.89 4.42
CA GLU A 139 -1.02 21.92 2.95
C GLU A 139 -2.29 21.26 2.40
N GLU A 140 -2.70 21.68 1.22
CA GLU A 140 -3.82 21.10 0.48
C GLU A 140 -3.32 20.30 -0.73
N TYR A 141 -3.83 19.08 -0.85
CA TYR A 141 -3.48 18.17 -1.92
C TYR A 141 -4.71 17.77 -2.73
N THR A 142 -4.60 17.89 -4.04
CA THR A 142 -5.57 17.36 -5.01
C THR A 142 -4.86 16.39 -5.95
N GLU A 143 -5.61 15.54 -6.64
CA GLU A 143 -5.05 14.67 -7.68
C GLU A 143 -4.24 15.47 -8.72
N VAL A 144 -4.80 16.60 -9.15
CA VAL A 144 -4.18 17.49 -10.15
C VAL A 144 -2.89 18.10 -9.61
N SER A 145 -2.88 18.59 -8.37
CA SER A 145 -1.68 19.21 -7.78
C SER A 145 -0.52 18.23 -7.60
N LEU A 146 -0.82 16.97 -7.31
CA LEU A 146 0.19 15.93 -7.10
C LEU A 146 0.71 15.33 -8.40
N ASN A 147 -0.18 15.07 -9.37
CA ASN A 147 0.22 14.48 -10.65
C ASN A 147 0.75 15.50 -11.67
N GLY A 148 0.39 16.78 -11.54
CA GLY A 148 0.69 17.82 -12.54
C GLY A 148 -0.06 17.67 -13.86
N ILE A 149 -1.12 16.85 -13.92
CA ILE A 149 -1.97 16.59 -15.09
C ILE A 149 -3.44 16.70 -14.71
N LYS A 150 -4.32 16.90 -15.71
CA LYS A 150 -5.77 16.91 -15.49
C LYS A 150 -6.28 15.49 -15.17
N GLU A 151 -7.35 15.40 -14.38
CA GLU A 151 -7.98 14.11 -14.05
C GLU A 151 -8.40 13.32 -15.30
N SER A 152 -8.88 14.00 -16.34
CA SER A 152 -9.28 13.37 -17.60
C SER A 152 -8.12 12.74 -18.38
N GLU A 153 -6.89 13.19 -18.14
CA GLU A 153 -5.68 12.71 -18.81
C GLU A 153 -5.06 11.50 -18.09
N LEU A 154 -5.40 11.30 -16.81
CA LEU A 154 -4.81 10.26 -15.96
C LEU A 154 -4.90 8.84 -16.56
N PRO A 155 -6.05 8.37 -17.08
CA PRO A 155 -6.13 7.03 -17.67
C PRO A 155 -5.20 6.87 -18.88
N GLY A 156 -5.13 7.88 -19.75
CA GLY A 156 -4.25 7.88 -20.91
C GLY A 156 -2.77 7.89 -20.51
N LYS A 157 -2.42 8.72 -19.54
CA LYS A 157 -1.05 8.79 -18.99
C LYS A 157 -0.67 7.48 -18.30
N PHE A 158 -1.55 6.89 -17.50
CA PHE A 158 -1.26 5.60 -16.90
C PHE A 158 -1.18 4.47 -17.92
N HIS A 159 -1.88 4.57 -19.05
CA HIS A 159 -1.74 3.60 -20.15
C HIS A 159 -0.39 3.72 -20.87
N SER A 160 0.22 4.88 -20.86
CA SER A 160 1.55 5.10 -21.47
C SER A 160 2.65 4.31 -20.76
N GLY A 161 3.83 4.21 -21.36
CA GLY A 161 5.00 3.55 -20.76
C GLY A 161 5.69 4.34 -19.65
N GLU A 162 5.31 5.60 -19.45
CA GLU A 162 5.97 6.50 -18.50
C GLU A 162 5.64 6.19 -17.03
N TYR A 163 4.46 5.63 -16.76
CA TYR A 163 3.97 5.38 -15.41
C TYR A 163 3.64 3.90 -15.20
N GLN A 164 4.16 3.31 -14.16
CA GLN A 164 4.05 1.89 -13.85
C GLN A 164 3.19 1.62 -12.61
N VAL A 165 3.12 2.57 -11.67
CA VAL A 165 2.39 2.39 -10.41
C VAL A 165 1.33 3.46 -10.25
N LEU A 166 0.10 3.05 -9.88
CA LEU A 166 -1.01 3.92 -9.56
C LEU A 166 -1.42 3.71 -8.08
N LEU A 167 -1.31 4.77 -7.28
CA LEU A 167 -1.85 4.76 -5.91
C LEU A 167 -3.30 5.24 -5.94
N VAL A 168 -4.21 4.50 -5.30
CA VAL A 168 -5.65 4.73 -5.41
C VAL A 168 -6.31 4.79 -4.04
N ALA A 169 -7.22 5.75 -3.86
CA ALA A 169 -8.14 5.78 -2.73
C ALA A 169 -9.55 6.14 -3.18
N GLU A 170 -10.52 5.25 -2.89
CA GLU A 170 -11.96 5.48 -3.15
C GLU A 170 -12.30 5.83 -4.62
N LYS A 171 -11.41 5.50 -5.55
CA LYS A 171 -11.56 5.74 -6.99
C LYS A 171 -11.11 4.48 -7.75
N TYR A 172 -11.86 4.08 -8.76
CA TYR A 172 -11.62 2.84 -9.53
C TYR A 172 -11.69 1.54 -8.70
N GLN A 173 -12.49 1.54 -7.64
CA GLN A 173 -12.76 0.37 -6.79
C GLN A 173 -14.10 -0.26 -7.14
#